data_8749cf424abb9c0e985cbf26cf4dd2a1
#
_entry.id   8749cf424abb9c0e985cbf26cf4dd2a1
#
_cell.length_a   1.000
_cell.length_b   1.000
_cell.length_c   1.000
_cell.angle_alpha   90.00
_cell.angle_beta   90.00
_cell.angle_gamma   90.00
#
_symmetry.space_group_name_H-M   'P 1'
#
loop_
_entity.id
_entity.type
_entity.pdbx_description
1 polymer ?
#
loop_
_entity_poly.entity_id
_entity_poly.type
_entity_poly.pdbx_seq_one_letter_code
_entity_poly.pdbx_strand_id
1 'polypeptide(L)'
;MAFKVLQVDHIGIGVSDLAATKEFYKNALGMEHLPEDEVVEEQKVKVSFFPCGDAELEFLESTTPDGHIGRFIEKNGGRNGIQHVALRVDDIKAAIADLKAKGVQLIDEEPRYGAGGSAIAFLHPKATGGVLLELCQRMK
;
A
#
# COMPACT_ATOMS: atom_id res chain seq x y z
N MET A 1 3.02 25.45 1.44
CA MET A 1 2.47 24.10 1.64
C MET A 1 3.09 23.47 2.86
N ALA A 2 2.26 22.82 3.67
CA ALA A 2 2.75 22.18 4.90
C ALA A 2 3.54 20.91 4.62
N PHE A 3 3.35 20.31 3.45
CA PHE A 3 4.04 19.08 3.08
C PHE A 3 4.14 19.00 1.58
N LYS A 4 4.97 18.09 1.09
CA LYS A 4 5.12 17.86 -0.34
C LYS A 4 4.88 16.41 -0.68
N VAL A 5 4.18 16.18 -1.78
CA VAL A 5 4.11 14.86 -2.40
C VAL A 5 5.36 14.74 -3.26
N LEU A 6 6.17 13.72 -2.99
CA LEU A 6 7.48 13.58 -3.65
C LEU A 6 7.40 12.72 -4.90
N GLN A 7 6.65 11.63 -4.84
CA GLN A 7 6.57 10.66 -5.93
C GLN A 7 5.56 9.59 -5.59
N VAL A 8 5.28 8.71 -6.54
CA VAL A 8 4.57 7.46 -6.23
C VAL A 8 5.53 6.60 -5.41
N ASP A 9 5.10 6.19 -4.23
CA ASP A 9 5.92 5.31 -3.40
C ASP A 9 5.79 3.87 -3.86
N HIS A 10 4.54 3.40 -3.98
CA HIS A 10 4.28 2.04 -4.42
C HIS A 10 2.85 1.90 -4.90
N ILE A 11 2.62 0.80 -5.61
CA ILE A 11 1.28 0.37 -6.00
C ILE A 11 1.02 -0.93 -5.27
N GLY A 12 -0.05 -0.98 -4.49
CA GLY A 12 -0.41 -2.16 -3.73
C GLY A 12 -1.37 -3.02 -4.53
N ILE A 13 -0.99 -4.27 -4.76
CA ILE A 13 -1.75 -5.21 -5.58
C ILE A 13 -2.16 -6.38 -4.69
N GLY A 14 -3.47 -6.56 -4.53
CA GLY A 14 -3.99 -7.70 -3.78
C GLY A 14 -3.96 -8.94 -4.63
N VAL A 15 -3.43 -10.04 -4.08
CA VAL A 15 -3.28 -11.28 -4.83
C VAL A 15 -3.80 -12.45 -4.00
N SER A 16 -4.34 -13.43 -4.69
CA SER A 16 -4.84 -14.64 -4.04
C SER A 16 -3.74 -15.68 -3.84
N ASP A 17 -2.69 -15.61 -4.65
CA ASP A 17 -1.59 -16.58 -4.60
C ASP A 17 -0.28 -15.83 -4.80
N LEU A 18 0.36 -15.50 -3.69
CA LEU A 18 1.57 -14.69 -3.73
C LEU A 18 2.70 -15.44 -4.44
N ALA A 19 2.82 -16.74 -4.19
CA ALA A 19 3.91 -17.52 -4.80
C ALA A 19 3.80 -17.51 -6.33
N ALA A 20 2.60 -17.72 -6.85
CA ALA A 20 2.37 -17.70 -8.30
C ALA A 20 2.62 -16.32 -8.88
N THR A 21 2.23 -15.27 -8.16
CA THR A 21 2.44 -13.90 -8.60
C THR A 21 3.93 -13.57 -8.68
N LYS A 22 4.69 -13.94 -7.65
CA LYS A 22 6.12 -13.70 -7.63
C LYS A 22 6.80 -14.43 -8.80
N GLU A 23 6.34 -15.65 -9.08
CA GLU A 23 6.90 -16.42 -10.18
C GLU A 23 6.73 -15.70 -11.50
N PHE A 24 5.55 -15.16 -11.75
CA PHE A 24 5.29 -14.44 -12.99
C PHE A 24 6.17 -13.20 -13.13
N TYR A 25 6.18 -12.35 -12.12
CA TYR A 25 6.91 -11.08 -12.23
C TYR A 25 8.41 -11.30 -12.28
N LYS A 26 8.89 -12.31 -11.57
CA LYS A 26 10.31 -12.63 -11.54
C LYS A 26 10.76 -13.31 -12.85
N ASN A 27 10.03 -14.31 -13.30
CA ASN A 27 10.48 -15.12 -14.42
C ASN A 27 10.03 -14.59 -15.77
N ALA A 28 8.77 -14.16 -15.89
CA ALA A 28 8.28 -13.66 -17.17
C ALA A 28 8.77 -12.25 -17.45
N LEU A 29 8.81 -11.39 -16.43
CA LEU A 29 9.19 -9.99 -16.61
C LEU A 29 10.65 -9.72 -16.21
N GLY A 30 11.32 -10.69 -15.59
CA GLY A 30 12.70 -10.51 -15.19
C GLY A 30 12.92 -9.52 -14.06
N MET A 31 11.89 -9.25 -13.27
CA MET A 31 12.03 -8.31 -12.17
C MET A 31 12.68 -8.98 -10.97
N GLU A 32 13.45 -8.20 -10.23
CA GLU A 32 14.02 -8.67 -8.98
C GLU A 32 13.12 -8.25 -7.83
N HIS A 33 13.08 -9.06 -6.79
CA HIS A 33 12.32 -8.72 -5.59
C HIS A 33 13.27 -8.69 -4.40
N LEU A 34 12.87 -8.00 -3.35
CA LEU A 34 13.65 -8.03 -2.11
C LEU A 34 13.63 -9.46 -1.58
N PRO A 35 14.74 -9.89 -0.94
CA PRO A 35 14.88 -11.30 -0.60
C PRO A 35 13.88 -11.83 0.39
N GLU A 36 13.29 -10.96 1.23
CA GLU A 36 12.39 -11.43 2.26
C GLU A 36 11.04 -10.75 2.15
N ASP A 37 9.97 -11.56 2.22
CA ASP A 37 8.63 -11.05 2.37
C ASP A 37 8.42 -10.65 3.81
N GLU A 38 7.46 -9.77 4.03
CA GLU A 38 7.14 -9.31 5.39
C GLU A 38 5.71 -9.69 5.73
N VAL A 39 5.50 -10.19 6.95
CA VAL A 39 4.15 -10.40 7.47
C VAL A 39 3.84 -9.24 8.40
N VAL A 40 2.78 -8.50 8.07
CA VAL A 40 2.30 -7.41 8.91
C VAL A 40 1.08 -7.94 9.65
N GLU A 41 1.30 -8.37 10.89
CA GLU A 41 0.30 -9.12 11.66
C GLU A 41 -0.99 -8.33 11.86
N GLU A 42 -0.86 -7.06 12.23
CA GLU A 42 -2.03 -6.24 12.52
C GLU A 42 -2.87 -5.95 11.28
N GLN A 43 -2.28 -6.07 10.10
CA GLN A 43 -3.01 -5.89 8.85
C GLN A 43 -3.41 -7.21 8.21
N LYS A 44 -2.97 -8.33 8.79
CA LYS A 44 -3.27 -9.68 8.33
C LYS A 44 -2.85 -9.88 6.88
N VAL A 45 -1.65 -9.40 6.54
CA VAL A 45 -1.13 -9.51 5.17
C VAL A 45 0.31 -9.99 5.17
N LYS A 46 0.66 -10.68 4.10
CA LYS A 46 2.04 -10.99 3.75
C LYS A 46 2.38 -10.19 2.50
N VAL A 47 3.49 -9.46 2.55
CA VAL A 47 3.85 -8.50 1.51
C VAL A 47 5.16 -8.91 0.87
N SER A 48 5.19 -8.88 -0.47
CA SER A 48 6.42 -9.06 -1.23
C SER A 48 6.72 -7.76 -1.97
N PHE A 49 7.99 -7.36 -1.96
CA PHE A 49 8.42 -6.07 -2.49
C PHE A 49 9.21 -6.26 -3.78
N PHE A 50 8.75 -5.62 -4.86
CA PHE A 50 9.44 -5.64 -6.15
C PHE A 50 9.82 -4.21 -6.52
N PRO A 51 11.08 -3.81 -6.28
CA PRO A 51 11.51 -2.46 -6.68
C PRO A 51 11.31 -2.24 -8.17
N CYS A 52 10.88 -1.03 -8.51
CA CYS A 52 10.59 -0.67 -9.89
C CYS A 52 10.99 0.79 -10.06
N GLY A 53 12.27 1.01 -10.40
CA GLY A 53 12.82 2.35 -10.39
C GLY A 53 12.83 2.91 -8.98
N ASP A 54 12.31 4.11 -8.82
CA ASP A 54 12.21 4.75 -7.50
C ASP A 54 10.95 4.34 -6.74
N ALA A 55 10.08 3.56 -7.36
CA ALA A 55 8.85 3.08 -6.75
C ALA A 55 8.93 1.58 -6.54
N GLU A 56 7.86 0.99 -6.02
CA GLU A 56 7.76 -0.45 -5.81
C GLU A 56 6.40 -0.94 -6.23
N LEU A 57 6.35 -2.20 -6.64
CA LEU A 57 5.11 -2.95 -6.63
C LEU A 57 5.10 -3.74 -5.33
N GLU A 58 4.02 -3.65 -4.58
CA GLU A 58 3.85 -4.43 -3.35
C GLU A 58 2.71 -5.40 -3.56
N PHE A 59 3.02 -6.69 -3.47
CA PHE A 59 2.01 -7.73 -3.64
C PHE A 59 1.57 -8.17 -2.26
N LEU A 60 0.26 -8.16 -2.04
CA LEU A 60 -0.34 -8.34 -0.74
C LEU A 60 -1.23 -9.57 -0.77
N GLU A 61 -0.93 -10.53 0.10
CA GLU A 61 -1.76 -11.73 0.24
C GLU A 61 -2.29 -11.77 1.66
N SER A 62 -3.59 -12.02 1.79
CA SER A 62 -4.21 -12.10 3.12
C SER A 62 -3.70 -13.33 3.85
N THR A 63 -3.35 -13.17 5.14
CA THR A 63 -2.92 -14.30 5.96
C THR A 63 -4.11 -15.00 6.61
N THR A 64 -5.29 -14.38 6.57
CA THR A 64 -6.51 -14.97 7.11
C THR A 64 -7.66 -14.71 6.14
N PRO A 65 -8.71 -15.58 6.13
CA PRO A 65 -9.83 -15.37 5.22
C PRO A 65 -10.58 -14.06 5.46
N ASP A 66 -10.58 -13.55 6.69
CA ASP A 66 -11.32 -12.34 7.03
C ASP A 66 -10.47 -11.07 6.93
N GLY A 67 -9.23 -11.17 6.43
CA GLY A 67 -8.39 -10.00 6.25
C GLY A 67 -8.92 -9.09 5.14
N HIS A 68 -8.53 -7.81 5.18
CA HIS A 68 -9.08 -6.84 4.23
C HIS A 68 -8.67 -7.14 2.79
N ILE A 69 -7.49 -7.73 2.57
CA ILE A 69 -7.08 -8.12 1.21
C ILE A 69 -7.93 -9.29 0.72
N GLY A 70 -8.22 -10.26 1.61
CA GLY A 70 -9.11 -11.36 1.25
C GLY A 70 -10.47 -10.86 0.81
N ARG A 71 -11.02 -9.90 1.57
CA ARG A 71 -12.31 -9.30 1.22
C ARG A 71 -12.23 -8.50 -0.07
N PHE A 72 -11.11 -7.82 -0.31
CA PHE A 72 -10.91 -7.11 -1.57
C PHE A 72 -10.95 -8.06 -2.76
N ILE A 73 -10.24 -9.19 -2.66
CA ILE A 73 -10.22 -10.20 -3.71
C ILE A 73 -11.63 -10.74 -3.95
N GLU A 74 -12.34 -11.04 -2.86
CA GLU A 74 -13.71 -11.57 -2.96
C GLU A 74 -14.62 -10.59 -3.69
N LYS A 75 -14.57 -9.32 -3.33
CA LYS A 75 -15.38 -8.29 -3.98
C LYS A 75 -14.97 -8.08 -5.43
N ASN A 76 -13.76 -8.44 -5.79
CA ASN A 76 -13.25 -8.30 -7.15
C ASN A 76 -13.49 -9.57 -7.97
N GLY A 77 -14.44 -10.40 -7.55
CA GLY A 77 -14.79 -11.61 -8.29
C GLY A 77 -13.75 -12.71 -8.19
N GLY A 78 -12.97 -12.72 -7.12
CA GLY A 78 -11.92 -13.72 -6.92
C GLY A 78 -10.65 -13.41 -7.68
N ARG A 79 -10.54 -12.21 -8.26
CA ARG A 79 -9.41 -11.85 -9.09
C ARG A 79 -8.47 -10.91 -8.35
N ASN A 80 -7.17 -10.99 -8.72
CA ASN A 80 -6.20 -10.01 -8.27
C ASN A 80 -6.55 -8.63 -8.82
N GLY A 81 -6.07 -7.58 -8.15
CA GLY A 81 -6.30 -6.24 -8.61
C GLY A 81 -5.47 -5.23 -7.84
N ILE A 82 -5.40 -4.01 -8.37
CA ILE A 82 -4.74 -2.92 -7.68
C ILE A 82 -5.65 -2.51 -6.53
N GLN A 83 -5.12 -2.59 -5.31
CA GLN A 83 -5.91 -2.31 -4.12
C GLN A 83 -5.73 -0.86 -3.68
N HIS A 84 -4.49 -0.33 -3.80
CA HIS A 84 -4.24 1.06 -3.43
C HIS A 84 -3.04 1.61 -4.17
N VAL A 85 -2.94 2.93 -4.17
CA VAL A 85 -1.77 3.66 -4.65
C VAL A 85 -1.25 4.47 -3.48
N ALA A 86 0.06 4.43 -3.26
CA ALA A 86 0.69 5.17 -2.17
C ALA A 86 1.55 6.30 -2.74
N LEU A 87 1.38 7.48 -2.20
CA LEU A 87 2.19 8.63 -2.54
C LEU A 87 3.17 8.90 -1.41
N ARG A 88 4.44 9.06 -1.76
CA ARG A 88 5.46 9.38 -0.78
C ARG A 88 5.39 10.85 -0.45
N VAL A 89 5.40 11.16 0.86
CA VAL A 89 5.40 12.54 1.34
C VAL A 89 6.63 12.77 2.21
N ASP A 90 7.00 14.04 2.34
CA ASP A 90 8.18 14.41 3.13
C ASP A 90 7.87 14.44 4.63
N ASP A 91 6.62 14.68 5.02
CA ASP A 91 6.24 14.80 6.42
C ASP A 91 4.79 14.38 6.58
N ILE A 92 4.60 13.13 7.03
CA ILE A 92 3.25 12.56 7.07
C ILE A 92 2.39 13.21 8.15
N LYS A 93 2.98 13.61 9.27
CA LYS A 93 2.20 14.26 10.33
C LYS A 93 1.69 15.62 9.86
N ALA A 94 2.54 16.36 9.17
CA ALA A 94 2.14 17.65 8.60
C ALA A 94 1.08 17.45 7.53
N ALA A 95 1.21 16.38 6.72
CA ALA A 95 0.23 16.08 5.69
C ALA A 95 -1.14 15.79 6.30
N ILE A 96 -1.18 14.96 7.33
CA ILE A 96 -2.45 14.63 8.00
C ILE A 96 -3.09 15.88 8.59
N ALA A 97 -2.30 16.69 9.28
CA ALA A 97 -2.82 17.91 9.91
C ALA A 97 -3.37 18.88 8.86
N ASP A 98 -2.65 19.05 7.75
CA ASP A 98 -3.07 19.96 6.69
C ASP A 98 -4.35 19.48 6.01
N LEU A 99 -4.43 18.17 5.74
CA LEU A 99 -5.62 17.61 5.11
C LEU A 99 -6.84 17.70 6.02
N LYS A 100 -6.65 17.46 7.32
CA LYS A 100 -7.75 17.62 8.28
C LYS A 100 -8.23 19.06 8.30
N ALA A 101 -7.30 20.02 8.30
CA ALA A 101 -7.67 21.43 8.29
C ALA A 101 -8.44 21.82 7.04
N LYS A 102 -8.21 21.12 5.93
CA LYS A 102 -8.92 21.37 4.67
C LYS A 102 -10.23 20.63 4.57
N GLY A 103 -10.59 19.86 5.60
CA GLY A 103 -11.84 19.11 5.60
C GLY A 103 -11.80 17.81 4.82
N VAL A 104 -10.60 17.32 4.50
CA VAL A 104 -10.46 16.05 3.79
C VAL A 104 -10.72 14.90 4.77
N GLN A 105 -11.55 13.95 4.36
CA GLN A 105 -11.88 12.80 5.20
C GLN A 105 -10.76 11.78 5.15
N LEU A 106 -10.29 11.37 6.33
CA LEU A 106 -9.19 10.43 6.47
C LEU A 106 -9.69 9.16 7.13
N ILE A 107 -9.12 8.01 6.72
CA ILE A 107 -9.31 6.77 7.46
C ILE A 107 -8.44 6.79 8.70
N ASP A 108 -7.16 7.18 8.52
CA ASP A 108 -6.21 7.24 9.62
C ASP A 108 -5.91 8.69 9.95
N GLU A 109 -6.21 9.07 11.19
CA GLU A 109 -5.93 10.43 11.65
C GLU A 109 -4.58 10.56 12.31
N GLU A 110 -3.89 9.44 12.47
CA GLU A 110 -2.52 9.39 12.95
C GLU A 110 -1.75 8.35 12.14
N PRO A 111 -0.45 8.55 11.95
CA PRO A 111 0.34 7.57 11.20
C PRO A 111 0.38 6.24 11.92
N ARG A 112 0.45 5.17 11.14
CA ARG A 112 0.65 3.83 11.68
C ARG A 112 1.74 3.13 10.88
N TYR A 113 2.17 1.97 11.38
CA TYR A 113 3.22 1.21 10.74
C TYR A 113 2.75 0.66 9.40
N GLY A 114 3.59 0.82 8.38
CA GLY A 114 3.38 0.21 7.07
C GLY A 114 4.51 -0.73 6.75
N ALA A 115 4.25 -1.63 5.81
CA ALA A 115 5.24 -2.60 5.36
C ALA A 115 6.50 -1.87 4.91
N GLY A 116 7.66 -2.48 5.20
CA GLY A 116 8.94 -1.87 4.85
C GLY A 116 9.42 -0.83 5.86
N GLY A 117 8.74 -0.70 7.00
CA GLY A 117 9.17 0.23 8.04
C GLY A 117 8.78 1.66 7.79
N SER A 118 7.76 1.90 6.97
CA SER A 118 7.29 3.27 6.71
C SER A 118 6.24 3.69 7.70
N ALA A 119 5.94 4.99 7.73
CA ALA A 119 4.78 5.52 8.43
C ALA A 119 3.72 5.80 7.37
N ILE A 120 2.50 5.30 7.59
CA ILE A 120 1.46 5.40 6.58
C ILE A 120 0.16 5.93 7.16
N ALA A 121 -0.69 6.45 6.27
CA ALA A 121 -2.05 6.85 6.59
C ALA A 121 -2.88 6.79 5.32
N PHE A 122 -4.11 6.27 5.44
CA PHE A 122 -5.01 6.19 4.30
C PHE A 122 -6.02 7.32 4.33
N LEU A 123 -6.30 7.88 3.15
CA LEU A 123 -7.43 8.77 2.96
C LEU A 123 -8.67 7.94 2.73
N HIS A 124 -9.82 8.49 3.14
CA HIS A 124 -11.08 7.82 2.87
C HIS A 124 -11.38 7.90 1.36
N PRO A 125 -11.86 6.82 0.74
CA PRO A 125 -12.13 6.84 -0.70
C PRO A 125 -13.11 7.94 -1.14
N LYS A 126 -13.99 8.39 -0.25
CA LYS A 126 -14.87 9.49 -0.59
C LYS A 126 -14.12 10.77 -0.92
N ALA A 127 -12.94 10.96 -0.34
CA ALA A 127 -12.16 12.16 -0.60
C ALA A 127 -11.49 12.12 -1.96
N THR A 128 -11.35 10.94 -2.56
CA THR A 128 -10.55 10.74 -3.77
C THR A 128 -11.38 10.19 -4.94
N GLY A 129 -12.71 10.19 -4.80
CA GLY A 129 -13.56 9.69 -5.87
C GLY A 129 -13.53 8.18 -6.04
N GLY A 130 -13.23 7.45 -4.97
CA GLY A 130 -13.29 5.99 -4.99
C GLY A 130 -11.93 5.30 -5.01
N VAL A 131 -10.84 6.06 -5.08
CA VAL A 131 -9.50 5.48 -5.08
C VAL A 131 -9.01 5.39 -3.64
N LEU A 132 -8.55 4.20 -3.23
CA LEU A 132 -7.92 4.06 -1.92
C LEU A 132 -6.50 4.59 -2.03
N LEU A 133 -6.28 5.76 -1.45
CA LEU A 133 -5.01 6.47 -1.53
C LEU A 133 -4.31 6.44 -0.19
N GLU A 134 -3.05 6.05 -0.22
CA GLU A 134 -2.21 5.99 0.97
C GLU A 134 -1.17 7.10 0.91
N LEU A 135 -0.88 7.71 2.06
CA LEU A 135 0.29 8.56 2.20
C LEU A 135 1.36 7.76 2.93
N CYS A 136 2.60 7.91 2.50
CA CYS A 136 3.69 7.08 3.00
C CYS A 136 4.93 7.95 3.21
N GLN A 137 5.47 7.92 4.42
CA GLN A 137 6.75 8.55 4.70
C GLN A 137 7.75 7.46 5.01
N ARG A 138 8.82 7.40 4.22
CA ARG A 138 9.87 6.42 4.44
C ARG A 138 10.67 6.80 5.66
N MET A 139 10.79 5.85 6.56
CA MET A 139 11.55 6.03 7.80
C MET A 139 12.85 5.30 7.63
N LYS A 140 13.70 5.79 6.90
CA LYS A 140 15.01 5.27 6.60
C LYS A 140 15.45 4.00 7.24
#